data_66a72192d8aafddc95567bd4a5619b54
#
_entry.id   66a72192d8aafddc95567bd4a5619b54
#
_cell.length_a   1.000
_cell.length_b   1.000
_cell.length_c   1.000
_cell.angle_alpha   90.00
_cell.angle_beta   90.00
_cell.angle_gamma   90.00
#
_symmetry.space_group_name_H-M   'P 1'
#
loop_
_entity.id
_entity.type
_entity.pdbx_description
1 polymer ?
#
loop_
_entity_poly.entity_id
_entity_poly.type
_entity_poly.pdbx_seq_one_letter_code
_entity_poly.pdbx_strand_id
1 'polypeptide(L)'
;MFSKEQDQAFLRAAIEVSRKSVANGNHPFGCVLVNETGKIVLESQNNYKTDSRLGHAEANLARMAAVQFEENYLRGCTMYTTVEPCCMCAGTAYWAGLGAVVFGVTEARLGELTGSHPENLTMDLPCRTVFSAGRRQVEVRGPFSELETEILKVHEGFWT
;
A
#
# COMPACT_ATOMS: atom_id res chain seq x y z
N MET A 1 -15.40 -6.70 9.20
CA MET A 1 -14.55 -5.49 9.43
C MET A 1 -13.64 -5.77 10.61
N PHE A 2 -12.36 -5.44 10.48
CA PHE A 2 -11.39 -5.63 11.56
C PHE A 2 -11.42 -4.48 12.58
N SER A 3 -10.98 -4.74 13.81
CA SER A 3 -10.81 -3.69 14.82
C SER A 3 -9.62 -2.78 14.49
N LYS A 4 -9.55 -1.63 15.15
CA LYS A 4 -8.41 -0.72 15.00
C LYS A 4 -7.08 -1.40 15.37
N GLU A 5 -7.08 -2.19 16.43
CA GLU A 5 -5.92 -2.95 16.87
C GLU A 5 -5.47 -4.00 15.86
N GLN A 6 -6.44 -4.68 15.22
CA GLN A 6 -6.15 -5.61 14.13
C GLN A 6 -5.59 -4.89 12.91
N ASP A 7 -6.19 -3.76 12.51
CA ASP A 7 -5.68 -2.93 11.41
C ASP A 7 -4.24 -2.49 11.68
N GLN A 8 -3.92 -2.06 12.90
CA GLN A 8 -2.55 -1.70 13.29
C GLN A 8 -1.58 -2.89 13.21
N ALA A 9 -2.02 -4.08 13.63
CA ALA A 9 -1.19 -5.28 13.54
C ALA A 9 -0.87 -5.65 12.08
N PHE A 10 -1.85 -5.56 11.17
CA PHE A 10 -1.63 -5.81 9.74
C PHE A 10 -0.76 -4.71 9.10
N LEU A 11 -0.92 -3.45 9.50
CA LEU A 11 -0.03 -2.37 9.05
C LEU A 11 1.41 -2.61 9.53
N ARG A 12 1.63 -3.13 10.74
CA ARG A 12 2.99 -3.49 11.19
C ARG A 12 3.58 -4.62 10.37
N ALA A 13 2.77 -5.58 9.92
CA ALA A 13 3.23 -6.59 8.96
C ALA A 13 3.69 -5.94 7.64
N ALA A 14 2.95 -4.95 7.13
CA ALA A 14 3.36 -4.18 5.95
C ALA A 14 4.65 -3.39 6.18
N ILE A 15 4.85 -2.83 7.39
CA ILE A 15 6.09 -2.14 7.77
C ILE A 15 7.28 -3.11 7.71
N GLU A 16 7.13 -4.35 8.19
CA GLU A 16 8.19 -5.35 8.08
C GLU A 16 8.55 -5.66 6.62
N VAL A 17 7.54 -5.72 5.74
CA VAL A 17 7.79 -5.87 4.29
C VAL A 17 8.54 -4.66 3.73
N SER A 18 8.22 -3.43 4.17
CA SER A 18 8.96 -2.24 3.74
C SER A 18 10.42 -2.26 4.18
N ARG A 19 10.73 -2.80 5.36
CA ARG A 19 12.13 -3.00 5.81
C ARG A 19 12.86 -4.02 4.94
N LYS A 20 12.21 -5.12 4.58
CA LYS A 20 12.77 -6.11 3.65
C LYS A 20 13.04 -5.49 2.28
N SER A 21 12.16 -4.61 1.81
CA SER A 21 12.33 -3.89 0.54
C SER A 21 13.64 -3.09 0.53
N VAL A 22 13.89 -2.30 1.58
CA VAL A 22 15.13 -1.54 1.72
C VAL A 22 16.35 -2.47 1.81
N ALA A 23 16.27 -3.54 2.59
CA ALA A 23 17.34 -4.53 2.71
C ALA A 23 17.67 -5.18 1.37
N ASN A 24 16.70 -5.31 0.48
CA ASN A 24 16.88 -5.83 -0.89
C ASN A 24 17.30 -4.76 -1.90
N GLY A 25 17.51 -3.51 -1.45
CA GLY A 25 17.94 -2.39 -2.29
C GLY A 25 16.83 -1.72 -3.08
N ASN A 26 15.58 -1.90 -2.68
CA ASN A 26 14.41 -1.26 -3.26
C ASN A 26 13.88 -0.12 -2.37
N HIS A 27 12.87 0.61 -2.86
CA HIS A 27 12.26 1.71 -2.13
C HIS A 27 11.53 1.23 -0.86
N PRO A 28 11.37 2.09 0.17
CA PRO A 28 10.88 1.71 1.50
C PRO A 28 9.36 1.55 1.56
N PHE A 29 8.79 0.75 0.68
CA PHE A 29 7.35 0.50 0.60
C PHE A 29 7.05 -0.98 0.69
N GLY A 30 6.00 -1.32 1.43
CA GLY A 30 5.54 -2.69 1.59
C GLY A 30 4.05 -2.77 1.84
N CYS A 31 3.46 -3.87 1.45
CA CYS A 31 2.05 -4.15 1.68
C CYS A 31 1.77 -5.64 1.86
N VAL A 32 0.63 -5.92 2.49
CA VAL A 32 0.10 -7.27 2.67
C VAL A 32 -1.36 -7.33 2.27
N LEU A 33 -1.81 -8.47 1.79
CA LEU A 33 -3.22 -8.76 1.52
C LEU A 33 -3.77 -9.68 2.60
N VAL A 34 -4.86 -9.24 3.23
CA VAL A 34 -5.52 -9.96 4.31
C VAL A 34 -6.91 -10.38 3.85
N ASN A 35 -7.24 -11.66 3.99
CA ASN A 35 -8.58 -12.15 3.66
C ASN A 35 -9.60 -11.85 4.77
N GLU A 36 -10.87 -12.13 4.52
CA GLU A 36 -11.96 -11.84 5.46
C GLU A 36 -11.83 -12.55 6.82
N THR A 37 -11.05 -13.66 6.89
CA THR A 37 -10.81 -14.38 8.14
C THR A 37 -9.62 -13.84 8.94
N GLY A 38 -8.93 -12.81 8.45
CA GLY A 38 -7.76 -12.22 9.11
C GLY A 38 -6.43 -12.92 8.81
N LYS A 39 -6.39 -13.73 7.74
CA LYS A 39 -5.14 -14.38 7.31
C LYS A 39 -4.45 -13.51 6.25
N ILE A 40 -3.15 -13.26 6.44
CA ILE A 40 -2.29 -12.68 5.41
C ILE A 40 -2.08 -13.75 4.32
N VAL A 41 -2.52 -13.46 3.11
CA VAL A 41 -2.46 -14.40 1.98
C VAL A 41 -1.41 -14.03 0.94
N LEU A 42 -1.01 -12.76 0.88
CA LEU A 42 0.09 -12.27 0.04
C LEU A 42 0.83 -11.14 0.75
N GLU A 43 2.11 -11.00 0.42
CA GLU A 43 2.90 -9.82 0.74
C GLU A 43 3.65 -9.34 -0.51
N SER A 44 3.91 -8.04 -0.60
CA SER A 44 4.64 -7.45 -1.72
C SER A 44 5.47 -6.26 -1.27
N GLN A 45 6.71 -6.22 -1.71
CA GLN A 45 7.61 -5.09 -1.55
C GLN A 45 7.69 -4.27 -2.85
N ASN A 46 8.26 -3.07 -2.75
CA ASN A 46 8.64 -2.31 -3.93
C ASN A 46 9.71 -3.06 -4.74
N ASN A 47 9.63 -2.99 -6.07
CA ASN A 47 10.57 -3.64 -7.01
C ASN A 47 11.22 -2.62 -7.96
N TYR A 48 11.61 -1.46 -7.48
CA TYR A 48 12.21 -0.41 -8.30
C TYR A 48 13.42 -0.91 -9.11
N LYS A 49 14.25 -1.78 -8.53
CA LYS A 49 15.45 -2.31 -9.20
C LYS A 49 15.15 -3.10 -10.48
N THR A 50 14.01 -3.81 -10.51
CA THR A 50 13.62 -4.65 -11.66
C THR A 50 12.57 -3.99 -12.53
N ASP A 51 11.61 -3.30 -11.91
CA ASP A 51 10.41 -2.78 -12.59
C ASP A 51 10.40 -1.25 -12.69
N SER A 52 11.51 -0.59 -12.30
CA SER A 52 11.64 0.87 -12.35
C SER A 52 10.51 1.57 -11.57
N ARG A 53 10.09 2.73 -12.03
CA ARG A 53 9.07 3.56 -11.38
C ARG A 53 7.68 2.93 -11.29
N LEU A 54 7.40 1.89 -12.06
CA LEU A 54 6.13 1.17 -12.02
C LEU A 54 6.10 0.05 -10.99
N GLY A 55 7.24 -0.30 -10.40
CA GLY A 55 7.38 -1.40 -9.44
C GLY A 55 6.89 -1.06 -8.02
N HIS A 56 5.75 -0.40 -7.88
CA HIS A 56 5.14 -0.10 -6.60
C HIS A 56 4.64 -1.38 -5.91
N ALA A 57 4.81 -1.46 -4.60
CA ALA A 57 4.41 -2.62 -3.81
C ALA A 57 2.93 -2.98 -3.99
N GLU A 58 2.06 -1.99 -3.96
CA GLU A 58 0.61 -2.16 -4.05
C GLU A 58 0.18 -2.64 -5.45
N ALA A 59 0.74 -2.07 -6.52
CA ALA A 59 0.46 -2.51 -7.88
C ALA A 59 0.91 -3.96 -8.10
N ASN A 60 2.09 -4.33 -7.57
CA ASN A 60 2.60 -5.70 -7.62
C ASN A 60 1.65 -6.65 -6.87
N LEU A 61 1.22 -6.28 -5.65
CA LEU A 61 0.30 -7.08 -4.86
C LEU A 61 -1.02 -7.30 -5.58
N ALA A 62 -1.63 -6.23 -6.08
CA ALA A 62 -2.94 -6.30 -6.74
C ALA A 62 -2.90 -7.17 -7.99
N ARG A 63 -1.81 -7.08 -8.77
CA ARG A 63 -1.63 -7.93 -9.96
C ARG A 63 -1.44 -9.39 -9.60
N MET A 64 -0.63 -9.70 -8.60
CA MET A 64 -0.48 -11.07 -8.09
C MET A 64 -1.82 -11.62 -7.59
N ALA A 65 -2.56 -10.81 -6.83
CA ALA A 65 -3.85 -11.21 -6.29
C ALA A 65 -4.87 -11.53 -7.40
N ALA A 66 -4.97 -10.67 -8.40
CA ALA A 66 -5.90 -10.84 -9.52
C ALA A 66 -5.64 -12.12 -10.35
N VAL A 67 -4.40 -12.59 -10.38
CA VAL A 67 -4.03 -13.84 -11.08
C VAL A 67 -4.29 -15.08 -10.22
N GLN A 68 -4.15 -14.95 -8.90
CA GLN A 68 -4.22 -16.10 -7.99
C GLN A 68 -5.60 -16.37 -7.41
N PHE A 69 -6.45 -15.35 -7.31
CA PHE A 69 -7.73 -15.43 -6.62
C PHE A 69 -8.88 -14.93 -7.50
N GLU A 70 -10.06 -15.52 -7.30
CA GLU A 70 -11.29 -15.07 -7.93
C GLU A 70 -11.74 -13.70 -7.39
N GLU A 71 -12.40 -12.92 -8.24
CA GLU A 71 -12.85 -11.56 -7.87
C GLU A 71 -13.75 -11.54 -6.62
N ASN A 72 -14.66 -12.51 -6.49
CA ASN A 72 -15.54 -12.61 -5.32
C ASN A 72 -14.75 -12.80 -4.01
N TYR A 73 -13.66 -13.55 -4.05
CA TYR A 73 -12.75 -13.70 -2.91
C TYR A 73 -12.05 -12.37 -2.59
N LEU A 74 -11.56 -11.69 -3.63
CA LEU A 74 -10.83 -10.43 -3.48
C LEU A 74 -11.72 -9.30 -2.93
N ARG A 75 -13.03 -9.33 -3.18
CA ARG A 75 -13.98 -8.40 -2.57
C ARG A 75 -14.05 -8.50 -1.05
N GLY A 76 -13.72 -9.65 -0.49
CA GLY A 76 -13.57 -9.86 0.96
C GLY A 76 -12.17 -9.53 1.49
N CYS A 77 -11.21 -9.21 0.63
CA CYS A 77 -9.83 -8.96 1.02
C CYS A 77 -9.55 -7.47 1.25
N THR A 78 -8.62 -7.20 2.15
CA THR A 78 -8.12 -5.86 2.47
C THR A 78 -6.62 -5.79 2.18
N MET A 79 -6.22 -4.77 1.41
CA MET A 79 -4.81 -4.41 1.24
C MET A 79 -4.39 -3.48 2.38
N TYR A 80 -3.35 -3.86 3.12
CA TYR A 80 -2.69 -3.01 4.11
C TYR A 80 -1.37 -2.54 3.52
N THR A 81 -1.19 -1.25 3.43
CA THR A 81 0.01 -0.63 2.85
C THR A 81 0.58 0.45 3.76
N THR A 82 1.90 0.61 3.78
CA THR A 82 2.57 1.58 4.66
C THR A 82 2.21 3.01 4.31
N VAL A 83 2.11 3.32 3.02
CA VAL A 83 1.76 4.65 2.51
C VAL A 83 0.51 4.54 1.65
N GLU A 84 -0.30 5.57 1.65
CA GLU A 84 -1.50 5.68 0.81
C GLU A 84 -1.19 5.33 -0.64
N PRO A 85 -1.97 4.43 -1.29
CA PRO A 85 -1.74 4.10 -2.68
C PRO A 85 -1.83 5.34 -3.58
N CYS A 86 -0.84 5.53 -4.44
CA CYS A 86 -0.91 6.55 -5.49
C CYS A 86 -2.04 6.23 -6.48
N CYS A 87 -2.37 7.15 -7.38
CA CYS A 87 -3.49 6.96 -8.31
C CYS A 87 -3.33 5.73 -9.21
N MET A 88 -2.10 5.37 -9.61
CA MET A 88 -1.83 4.14 -10.36
C MET A 88 -2.17 2.90 -9.53
N CYS A 89 -1.71 2.85 -8.28
CA CYS A 89 -1.94 1.70 -7.38
C CYS A 89 -3.41 1.60 -6.96
N ALA A 90 -4.06 2.72 -6.69
CA ALA A 90 -5.49 2.75 -6.39
C ALA A 90 -6.31 2.22 -7.57
N GLY A 91 -5.99 2.65 -8.79
CA GLY A 91 -6.62 2.11 -10.00
C GLY A 91 -6.39 0.61 -10.14
N THR A 92 -5.18 0.14 -9.91
CA THR A 92 -4.85 -1.29 -9.99
C THR A 92 -5.63 -2.11 -8.93
N ALA A 93 -5.72 -1.62 -7.70
CA ALA A 93 -6.51 -2.25 -6.64
C ALA A 93 -8.00 -2.32 -6.99
N TYR A 94 -8.54 -1.25 -7.56
CA TYR A 94 -9.92 -1.20 -8.05
C TYR A 94 -10.18 -2.27 -9.11
N TRP A 95 -9.36 -2.32 -10.16
CA TRP A 95 -9.54 -3.26 -11.25
C TRP A 95 -9.26 -4.72 -10.85
N ALA A 96 -8.38 -4.95 -9.86
CA ALA A 96 -8.17 -6.28 -9.29
C ALA A 96 -9.40 -6.81 -8.53
N GLY A 97 -10.31 -5.94 -8.10
CA GLY A 97 -11.50 -6.34 -7.35
C GLY A 97 -11.37 -6.28 -5.83
N LEU A 98 -10.32 -5.63 -5.29
CA LEU A 98 -10.13 -5.54 -3.84
C LEU A 98 -11.27 -4.80 -3.15
N GLY A 99 -11.72 -5.30 -2.00
CA GLY A 99 -12.84 -4.73 -1.26
C GLY A 99 -12.47 -3.55 -0.37
N ALA A 100 -11.23 -3.52 0.13
CA ALA A 100 -10.79 -2.48 1.06
C ALA A 100 -9.28 -2.19 0.95
N VAL A 101 -8.92 -0.97 1.32
CA VAL A 101 -7.54 -0.50 1.44
C VAL A 101 -7.37 0.20 2.79
N VAL A 102 -6.30 -0.15 3.50
CA VAL A 102 -5.91 0.48 4.77
C VAL A 102 -4.47 0.95 4.64
N PHE A 103 -4.21 2.21 5.00
CA PHE A 103 -2.87 2.79 4.86
C PHE A 103 -2.44 3.54 6.13
N GLY A 104 -1.13 3.61 6.35
CA GLY A 104 -0.56 4.24 7.52
C GLY A 104 -0.34 5.74 7.36
N VAL A 105 0.32 6.16 6.28
CA VAL A 105 0.73 7.54 6.01
C VAL A 105 0.10 8.03 4.71
N THR A 106 -0.33 9.29 4.66
CA THR A 106 -0.90 9.87 3.43
C THR A 106 0.17 10.09 2.35
N GLU A 107 -0.26 10.07 1.10
CA GLU A 107 0.60 10.43 -0.04
C GLU A 107 1.13 11.88 0.08
N ALA A 108 0.31 12.80 0.58
CA ALA A 108 0.73 14.17 0.84
C ALA A 108 1.88 14.24 1.86
N ARG A 109 1.80 13.46 2.94
CA ARG A 109 2.87 13.39 3.95
C ARG A 109 4.15 12.77 3.38
N LEU A 110 4.02 11.76 2.53
CA LEU A 110 5.17 11.21 1.79
C LEU A 110 5.81 12.28 0.91
N GLY A 111 5.02 13.07 0.20
CA GLY A 111 5.50 14.15 -0.66
C GLY A 111 6.32 15.19 0.09
N GLU A 112 5.93 15.52 1.33
CA GLU A 112 6.73 16.40 2.20
C GLU A 112 8.12 15.79 2.50
N LEU A 113 8.17 14.47 2.70
CA LEU A 113 9.41 13.75 3.02
C LEU A 113 10.34 13.63 1.82
N THR A 114 9.79 13.26 0.66
CA THR A 114 10.58 12.99 -0.56
C THR A 114 10.94 14.27 -1.33
N GLY A 115 10.13 15.33 -1.17
CA GLY A 115 10.32 16.60 -1.88
C GLY A 115 10.39 16.40 -3.39
N SER A 116 11.50 16.85 -3.99
CA SER A 116 11.74 16.74 -5.44
C SER A 116 12.66 15.57 -5.82
N HIS A 117 12.78 14.55 -4.97
CA HIS A 117 13.64 13.41 -5.28
C HIS A 117 13.22 12.76 -6.61
N PRO A 118 14.15 12.58 -7.58
CA PRO A 118 13.77 12.20 -8.96
C PRO A 118 13.20 10.78 -9.07
N GLU A 119 13.44 9.91 -8.10
CA GLU A 119 12.87 8.56 -8.10
C GLU A 119 11.46 8.52 -7.51
N ASN A 120 11.00 9.57 -6.85
CA ASN A 120 9.66 9.65 -6.29
C ASN A 120 9.09 11.06 -6.39
N LEU A 121 8.68 11.44 -7.59
CA LEU A 121 7.92 12.66 -7.85
C LEU A 121 6.46 12.38 -7.52
N THR A 122 6.13 12.53 -6.24
CA THR A 122 4.83 12.18 -5.68
C THR A 122 3.69 12.89 -6.40
N MET A 123 2.70 12.12 -6.84
CA MET A 123 1.46 12.65 -7.40
C MET A 123 0.41 12.71 -6.30
N ASP A 124 0.14 13.90 -5.77
CA ASP A 124 -0.79 14.10 -4.66
C ASP A 124 -2.25 14.05 -5.14
N LEU A 125 -2.75 12.83 -5.33
CA LEU A 125 -4.16 12.54 -5.61
C LEU A 125 -4.63 11.49 -4.60
N PRO A 126 -5.47 11.87 -3.62
CA PRO A 126 -5.94 10.93 -2.60
C PRO A 126 -6.62 9.70 -3.20
N CYS A 127 -6.32 8.52 -2.68
CA CYS A 127 -6.90 7.27 -3.18
C CYS A 127 -8.43 7.25 -3.07
N ARG A 128 -8.99 7.90 -2.06
CA ARG A 128 -10.45 8.08 -1.92
C ARG A 128 -11.07 8.77 -3.13
N THR A 129 -10.40 9.76 -3.69
CA THR A 129 -10.85 10.46 -4.91
C THR A 129 -10.89 9.50 -6.10
N VAL A 130 -9.85 8.68 -6.25
CA VAL A 130 -9.79 7.66 -7.32
C VAL A 130 -10.93 6.66 -7.17
N PHE A 131 -11.11 6.09 -5.99
CA PHE A 131 -12.16 5.08 -5.74
C PHE A 131 -13.57 5.65 -5.88
N SER A 132 -13.78 6.92 -5.51
CA SER A 132 -15.09 7.58 -5.63
C SER A 132 -15.56 7.72 -7.08
N ALA A 133 -14.65 7.72 -8.03
CA ALA A 133 -14.97 7.75 -9.47
C ALA A 133 -15.45 6.40 -10.01
N GLY A 134 -15.25 5.32 -9.26
CA GLY A 134 -15.64 3.98 -9.67
C GLY A 134 -17.11 3.68 -9.43
N ARG A 135 -17.62 2.66 -10.12
CA ARG A 135 -19.01 2.17 -9.96
C ARG A 135 -19.17 1.13 -8.85
N ARG A 136 -18.10 0.80 -8.18
CA ARG A 136 -18.00 -0.15 -7.09
C ARG A 136 -17.36 0.56 -5.90
N GLN A 137 -17.85 0.28 -4.71
CA GLN A 137 -17.23 0.80 -3.49
C GLN A 137 -15.94 0.05 -3.17
N VAL A 138 -14.94 0.81 -2.73
CA VAL A 138 -13.75 0.30 -2.05
C VAL A 138 -13.70 1.01 -0.70
N GLU A 139 -13.71 0.24 0.38
CA GLU A 139 -13.57 0.79 1.72
C GLU A 139 -12.14 1.31 1.91
N VAL A 140 -12.00 2.51 2.49
CA VAL A 140 -10.69 3.08 2.77
C VAL A 140 -10.62 3.50 4.23
N ARG A 141 -9.61 3.00 4.95
CA ARG A 141 -9.27 3.42 6.31
C ARG A 141 -7.84 3.95 6.36
N GLY A 142 -7.64 5.03 7.06
CA GLY A 142 -6.35 5.70 7.20
C GLY A 142 -6.48 7.22 7.10
N PRO A 143 -5.44 7.96 7.46
CA PRO A 143 -4.15 7.46 7.98
C PRO A 143 -4.23 6.92 9.42
N PHE A 144 -3.20 6.18 9.81
CA PHE A 144 -3.00 5.70 11.19
C PHE A 144 -1.83 6.47 11.80
N SER A 145 -2.11 7.64 12.34
CA SER A 145 -1.09 8.56 12.88
C SER A 145 -0.22 7.94 13.97
N GLU A 146 -0.76 6.97 14.70
CA GLU A 146 -0.03 6.23 15.73
C GLU A 146 1.16 5.42 15.18
N LEU A 147 1.12 5.07 13.89
CA LEU A 147 2.16 4.30 13.22
C LEU A 147 3.09 5.16 12.34
N GLU A 148 2.83 6.45 12.21
CA GLU A 148 3.61 7.34 11.32
C GLU A 148 5.11 7.26 11.63
N THR A 149 5.50 7.34 12.90
CA THR A 149 6.91 7.28 13.30
C THR A 149 7.58 5.97 12.89
N GLU A 150 6.89 4.83 13.08
CA GLU A 150 7.41 3.51 12.69
C GLU A 150 7.59 3.41 11.17
N ILE A 151 6.64 3.93 10.41
CA ILE A 151 6.67 3.92 8.94
C ILE A 151 7.79 4.82 8.42
N LEU A 152 7.83 6.07 8.86
CA LEU A 152 8.81 7.06 8.37
C LEU A 152 10.25 6.71 8.77
N LYS A 153 10.45 5.97 9.86
CA LYS A 153 11.77 5.48 10.24
C LYS A 153 12.41 4.61 9.15
N VAL A 154 11.63 3.86 8.41
CA VAL A 154 12.14 3.05 7.29
C VAL A 154 12.63 3.92 6.12
N HIS A 155 12.12 5.15 6.03
CA HIS A 155 12.52 6.14 5.01
C HIS A 155 13.73 6.97 5.38
N GLU A 156 14.18 6.94 6.65
CA GLU A 156 15.31 7.76 7.12
C GLU A 156 16.55 7.55 6.26
N GLY A 157 17.12 8.66 5.73
CA GLY A 157 18.32 8.65 4.91
C GLY A 157 18.16 8.05 3.52
N PHE A 158 16.97 7.61 3.14
CA PHE A 158 16.74 6.95 1.85
C PHE A 158 16.66 7.97 0.69
N TRP A 159 16.01 9.10 0.90
CA TRP A 159 15.70 10.10 -0.13
C TRP A 159 16.72 11.26 -0.20
N THR A 160 17.92 11.03 0.21
CA THR A 160 18.99 12.06 0.21
C THR A 160 19.83 12.04 -1.05
#